data_9a9aa807a2092833b9bf8de564fabb3d
#
_entry.id   9a9aa807a2092833b9bf8de564fabb3d
#
_cell.length_a   1.000
_cell.length_b   1.000
_cell.length_c   1.000
_cell.angle_alpha   90.00
_cell.angle_beta   90.00
_cell.angle_gamma   90.00
#
_symmetry.space_group_name_H-M   'P 1'
#
loop_
_entity.id
_entity.type
_entity.pdbx_description
1 polymer ?
#
loop_
_entity_poly.entity_id
_entity_poly.type
_entity_poly.pdbx_seq_one_letter_code
_entity_poly.pdbx_strand_id
1 'polypeptide(L)'
;MIHLLYSSRDARINERLLDCYAPERDELVTLYRALQTMWRSNRGKTGDDAFSASDIDIAQMCLAIDARTPVDERSVESGLGIFEELGFCRVSGFDDTRRIAMAENPGRVQLSRSIRYLEGLRSRMEFSAFRSWALDSCASDMLAKVNRPIVPRA
;
A
#
# COMPACT_ATOMS: atom_id res chain seq x y z
N MET A 1 -22.13 15.03 -26.54
CA MET A 1 -22.61 14.73 -25.16
C MET A 1 -21.60 13.84 -24.50
N ILE A 2 -21.13 14.20 -23.33
CA ILE A 2 -20.16 13.39 -22.55
C ILE A 2 -20.96 12.67 -21.45
N HIS A 3 -20.85 11.35 -21.38
CA HIS A 3 -21.49 10.55 -20.35
C HIS A 3 -20.41 10.03 -19.39
N LEU A 4 -20.56 10.33 -18.10
CA LEU A 4 -19.77 9.69 -17.06
C LEU A 4 -20.50 8.43 -16.61
N LEU A 5 -19.97 7.27 -16.98
CA LEU A 5 -20.46 5.97 -16.54
C LEU A 5 -19.63 5.53 -15.33
N TYR A 6 -20.10 5.89 -14.14
CA TYR A 6 -19.44 5.56 -12.87
C TYR A 6 -20.49 5.21 -11.81
N SER A 7 -20.29 4.10 -11.14
CA SER A 7 -21.22 3.57 -10.14
C SER A 7 -20.53 3.30 -8.80
N SER A 8 -21.31 3.08 -7.76
CA SER A 8 -20.81 2.67 -6.45
C SER A 8 -20.07 1.32 -6.50
N ARG A 9 -20.31 0.49 -7.51
CA ARG A 9 -19.57 -0.75 -7.75
C ARG A 9 -18.15 -0.44 -8.27
N ASP A 10 -18.05 0.49 -9.21
CA ASP A 10 -16.75 0.92 -9.75
C ASP A 10 -15.91 1.59 -8.67
N ALA A 11 -16.56 2.39 -7.81
CA ALA A 11 -15.89 2.98 -6.63
C ALA A 11 -15.26 1.91 -5.74
N ARG A 12 -15.99 0.82 -5.44
CA ARG A 12 -15.48 -0.28 -4.61
C ARG A 12 -14.32 -1.03 -5.27
N ILE A 13 -14.36 -1.21 -6.59
CA ILE A 13 -13.26 -1.86 -7.32
C ILE A 13 -11.99 -0.99 -7.24
N ASN A 14 -12.13 0.31 -7.47
CA ASN A 14 -11.01 1.24 -7.40
C ASN A 14 -10.45 1.39 -5.98
N GLU A 15 -11.30 1.35 -4.96
CA GLU A 15 -10.90 1.36 -3.55
C GLU A 15 -10.03 0.14 -3.23
N ARG A 16 -10.45 -1.05 -3.66
CA ARG A 16 -9.64 -2.28 -3.50
C ARG A 16 -8.30 -2.22 -4.24
N LEU A 17 -8.25 -1.60 -5.41
CA LEU A 17 -6.99 -1.40 -6.12
C LEU A 17 -6.07 -0.45 -5.35
N LEU A 18 -6.62 0.64 -4.80
CA LEU A 18 -5.85 1.56 -3.96
C LEU A 18 -5.30 0.89 -2.70
N ASP A 19 -6.08 0.01 -2.07
CA ASP A 19 -5.63 -0.74 -0.89
C ASP A 19 -4.38 -1.58 -1.20
N CYS A 20 -4.27 -2.13 -2.41
CA CYS A 20 -3.08 -2.87 -2.83
C CYS A 20 -1.83 -1.99 -3.02
N TYR A 21 -2.00 -0.74 -3.49
CA TYR A 21 -0.86 0.14 -3.83
C TYR A 21 -0.49 1.12 -2.72
N ALA A 22 -1.44 1.42 -1.85
CA ALA A 22 -1.33 2.43 -0.81
C ALA A 22 -1.74 1.86 0.55
N PRO A 23 -0.94 0.95 1.12
CA PRO A 23 -1.25 0.35 2.41
C PRO A 23 -1.36 1.43 3.50
N GLU A 24 -2.31 1.25 4.40
CA GLU A 24 -2.51 2.15 5.52
C GLU A 24 -1.43 1.95 6.59
N ARG A 25 -1.33 2.93 7.48
CA ARG A 25 -0.33 2.89 8.55
C ARG A 25 -0.42 1.63 9.41
N ASP A 26 -1.63 1.23 9.77
CA ASP A 26 -1.84 0.08 10.66
C ASP A 26 -1.51 -1.23 9.95
N GLU A 27 -1.78 -1.33 8.64
CA GLU A 27 -1.33 -2.44 7.79
C GLU A 27 0.20 -2.52 7.74
N LEU A 28 0.88 -1.38 7.54
CA LEU A 28 2.35 -1.33 7.57
C LEU A 28 2.92 -1.73 8.93
N VAL A 29 2.28 -1.34 10.04
CA VAL A 29 2.71 -1.77 11.38
C VAL A 29 2.57 -3.28 11.53
N THR A 30 1.46 -3.86 11.09
CA THR A 30 1.22 -5.30 11.15
C THR A 30 2.20 -6.05 10.25
N LEU A 31 2.41 -5.58 9.03
CA LEU A 31 3.39 -6.13 8.09
C LEU A 31 4.82 -6.10 8.66
N TYR A 32 5.24 -4.99 9.25
CA TYR A 32 6.56 -4.88 9.86
C TYR A 32 6.76 -5.88 11.00
N ARG A 33 5.74 -6.06 11.86
CA ARG A 33 5.76 -7.06 12.93
C ARG A 33 5.86 -8.48 12.40
N ALA A 34 5.13 -8.77 11.32
CA ALA A 34 5.18 -10.07 10.64
C ALA A 34 6.60 -10.37 10.14
N LEU A 35 7.19 -9.44 9.40
CA LEU A 35 8.55 -9.56 8.88
C LEU A 35 9.58 -9.73 10.00
N GLN A 36 9.48 -8.96 11.08
CA GLN A 36 10.36 -9.12 12.25
C GLN A 36 10.24 -10.50 12.90
N THR A 37 9.03 -11.02 13.01
CA THR A 37 8.77 -12.33 13.61
C THR A 37 9.38 -13.45 12.75
N MET A 38 9.17 -13.38 11.44
CA MET A 38 9.74 -14.33 10.48
C MET A 38 11.27 -14.29 10.48
N TRP A 39 11.84 -13.08 10.44
CA TRP A 39 13.29 -12.88 10.49
C TRP A 39 13.93 -13.46 11.75
N ARG A 40 13.36 -13.17 12.93
CA ARG A 40 13.85 -13.70 14.22
C ARG A 40 13.78 -15.22 14.27
N SER A 41 12.70 -15.80 13.76
CA SER A 41 12.53 -17.26 13.70
C SER A 41 13.54 -17.90 12.76
N ASN A 42 13.86 -17.29 11.64
CA ASN A 42 14.84 -17.75 10.69
C ASN A 42 16.27 -17.64 11.24
N ARG A 43 16.62 -16.47 11.79
CA ARG A 43 17.95 -16.23 12.39
C ARG A 43 18.25 -17.21 13.52
N GLY A 44 17.26 -17.57 14.32
CA GLY A 44 17.41 -18.58 15.38
C GLY A 44 17.67 -20.01 14.88
N LYS A 45 17.27 -20.31 13.64
CA LYS A 45 17.42 -21.67 13.05
C LYS A 45 18.65 -21.79 12.15
N THR A 46 18.91 -20.80 11.33
CA THR A 46 19.92 -20.87 10.27
C THR A 46 21.12 -19.95 10.52
N GLY A 47 21.02 -18.99 11.41
CA GLY A 47 22.03 -17.95 11.61
C GLY A 47 22.14 -16.95 10.44
N ASP A 48 21.27 -17.06 9.42
CA ASP A 48 21.27 -16.18 8.25
C ASP A 48 20.50 -14.89 8.58
N ASP A 49 21.03 -13.73 8.15
CA ASP A 49 20.41 -12.44 8.33
C ASP A 49 19.29 -12.16 7.32
N ALA A 50 19.12 -13.00 6.31
CA ALA A 50 18.06 -12.92 5.33
C ALA A 50 17.20 -14.20 5.34
N PHE A 51 15.90 -14.04 5.11
CA PHE A 51 14.95 -15.13 4.98
C PHE A 51 14.19 -15.03 3.66
N SER A 52 13.67 -16.16 3.19
CA SER A 52 12.78 -16.24 2.04
C SER A 52 11.35 -16.43 2.52
N ALA A 53 10.42 -15.69 1.92
CA ALA A 53 9.00 -15.84 2.16
C ALA A 53 8.20 -15.35 0.95
N SER A 54 7.13 -16.06 0.63
CA SER A 54 6.15 -15.62 -0.37
C SER A 54 5.23 -14.53 0.19
N ASP A 55 4.52 -13.81 -0.68
CA ASP A 55 3.51 -12.82 -0.26
C ASP A 55 2.40 -13.48 0.56
N ILE A 56 2.03 -14.71 0.18
CA ILE A 56 1.03 -15.52 0.89
C ILE A 56 1.49 -15.81 2.32
N ASP A 57 2.74 -16.26 2.50
CA ASP A 57 3.28 -16.57 3.84
C ASP A 57 3.30 -15.32 4.73
N ILE A 58 3.69 -14.19 4.15
CA ILE A 58 3.73 -12.90 4.85
C ILE A 58 2.31 -12.45 5.23
N ALA A 59 1.35 -12.51 4.30
CA ALA A 59 -0.04 -12.16 4.56
C ALA A 59 -0.67 -13.07 5.65
N GLN A 60 -0.40 -14.37 5.62
CA GLN A 60 -0.84 -15.31 6.65
C GLN A 60 -0.23 -14.98 8.02
N MET A 61 1.04 -14.61 8.06
CA MET A 61 1.68 -14.17 9.30
C MET A 61 1.06 -12.86 9.82
N CYS A 62 0.73 -11.92 8.94
CA CYS A 62 0.01 -10.70 9.32
C CYS A 62 -1.34 -11.02 9.96
N LEU A 63 -2.11 -11.93 9.34
CA LEU A 63 -3.39 -12.38 9.86
C LEU A 63 -3.25 -13.07 11.25
N ALA A 64 -2.19 -13.83 11.46
CA ALA A 64 -1.91 -14.47 12.72
C ALA A 64 -1.53 -13.47 13.84
N ILE A 65 -0.92 -12.35 13.49
CA ILE A 65 -0.53 -11.28 14.44
C ILE A 65 -1.72 -10.38 14.77
N ASP A 66 -2.46 -9.94 13.75
CA ASP A 66 -3.63 -9.09 13.93
C ASP A 66 -4.71 -9.39 12.87
N ALA A 67 -5.69 -10.17 13.27
CA ALA A 67 -6.83 -10.52 12.41
C ALA A 67 -7.76 -9.32 12.10
N ARG A 68 -7.62 -8.19 12.83
CA ARG A 68 -8.45 -6.99 12.61
C ARG A 68 -7.90 -6.09 11.53
N THR A 69 -6.61 -6.23 11.24
CA THR A 69 -5.90 -5.45 10.22
C THR A 69 -5.31 -6.43 9.18
N PRO A 70 -6.18 -7.03 8.34
CA PRO A 70 -5.73 -7.99 7.34
C PRO A 70 -4.87 -7.26 6.29
N VAL A 71 -3.70 -7.79 6.01
CA VAL A 71 -2.82 -7.34 4.92
C VAL A 71 -3.06 -8.26 3.73
N ASP A 72 -3.48 -7.69 2.61
CA ASP A 72 -3.66 -8.44 1.35
C ASP A 72 -2.29 -8.82 0.77
N GLU A 73 -2.18 -9.98 0.13
CA GLU A 73 -0.97 -10.43 -0.55
C GLU A 73 -0.41 -9.37 -1.52
N ARG A 74 -1.30 -8.66 -2.21
CA ARG A 74 -0.94 -7.62 -3.18
C ARG A 74 -0.38 -6.35 -2.52
N SER A 75 -0.74 -6.08 -1.28
CA SER A 75 -0.20 -4.94 -0.52
C SER A 75 1.17 -5.23 0.12
N VAL A 76 1.58 -6.49 0.18
CA VAL A 76 2.89 -6.89 0.73
C VAL A 76 4.02 -6.27 -0.07
N GLU A 77 3.99 -6.36 -1.41
CA GLU A 77 5.02 -5.79 -2.27
C GLU A 77 5.14 -4.27 -2.10
N SER A 78 4.01 -3.56 -2.07
CA SER A 78 3.98 -2.11 -1.85
C SER A 78 4.54 -1.74 -0.47
N GLY A 79 4.19 -2.50 0.56
CA GLY A 79 4.69 -2.31 1.91
C GLY A 79 6.20 -2.58 2.02
N LEU A 80 6.70 -3.63 1.37
CA LEU A 80 8.14 -3.91 1.28
C LEU A 80 8.89 -2.78 0.60
N GLY A 81 8.36 -2.23 -0.51
CA GLY A 81 8.97 -1.09 -1.20
C GLY A 81 9.04 0.16 -0.32
N ILE A 82 8.02 0.43 0.50
CA ILE A 82 8.05 1.51 1.50
C ILE A 82 9.13 1.25 2.56
N PHE A 83 9.24 0.02 3.06
CA PHE A 83 10.24 -0.33 4.06
C PHE A 83 11.67 -0.28 3.51
N GLU A 84 11.87 -0.61 2.25
CA GLU A 84 13.16 -0.48 1.57
C GLU A 84 13.59 1.00 1.45
N GLU A 85 12.69 1.89 1.02
CA GLU A 85 12.94 3.34 0.98
C GLU A 85 13.29 3.91 2.36
N LEU A 86 12.68 3.37 3.41
CA LEU A 86 12.91 3.82 4.78
C LEU A 86 14.11 3.15 5.46
N GLY A 87 14.75 2.17 4.79
CA GLY A 87 15.89 1.44 5.33
C GLY A 87 15.55 0.43 6.42
N PHE A 88 14.29 -0.02 6.49
CA PHE A 88 13.85 -1.06 7.43
C PHE A 88 14.20 -2.47 6.98
N CYS A 89 14.28 -2.69 5.69
CA CYS A 89 14.68 -3.97 5.09
C CYS A 89 15.42 -3.74 3.77
N ARG A 90 16.00 -4.80 3.25
CA ARG A 90 16.52 -4.91 1.89
C ARG A 90 15.91 -6.15 1.25
N VAL A 91 15.36 -5.99 0.07
CA VAL A 91 14.74 -7.07 -0.70
C VAL A 91 15.64 -7.40 -1.91
N SER A 92 15.87 -8.67 -2.18
CA SER A 92 16.62 -9.13 -3.33
C SER A 92 15.97 -10.37 -3.94
N GLY A 93 16.11 -10.57 -5.26
CA GLY A 93 15.42 -11.62 -5.99
C GLY A 93 13.96 -11.30 -6.28
N PHE A 94 13.26 -12.24 -6.91
CA PHE A 94 11.85 -12.11 -7.31
C PHE A 94 11.11 -13.39 -6.97
N ASP A 95 9.82 -13.29 -6.72
CA ASP A 95 8.92 -14.40 -6.42
C ASP A 95 9.50 -15.39 -5.39
N ASP A 96 9.57 -16.67 -5.74
CA ASP A 96 10.05 -17.75 -4.86
C ASP A 96 11.54 -17.62 -4.50
N THR A 97 12.30 -16.81 -5.24
CA THR A 97 13.73 -16.55 -4.95
C THR A 97 13.94 -15.30 -4.10
N ARG A 98 12.87 -14.60 -3.75
CA ARG A 98 12.92 -13.36 -2.96
C ARG A 98 13.51 -13.62 -1.58
N ARG A 99 14.50 -12.81 -1.23
CA ARG A 99 15.12 -12.81 0.10
C ARG A 99 14.96 -11.44 0.75
N ILE A 100 14.61 -11.44 2.00
CA ILE A 100 14.35 -10.25 2.80
C ILE A 100 15.34 -10.23 3.96
N ALA A 101 16.16 -9.19 4.02
CA ALA A 101 17.08 -8.93 5.13
C ALA A 101 16.55 -7.73 5.93
N MET A 102 16.26 -7.93 7.21
CA MET A 102 15.78 -6.85 8.09
C MET A 102 16.94 -6.06 8.66
N ALA A 103 16.77 -4.74 8.78
CA ALA A 103 17.73 -3.91 9.51
C ALA A 103 17.67 -4.22 11.01
N GLU A 104 18.81 -4.38 11.66
CA GLU A 104 18.87 -4.71 13.10
C GLU A 104 18.33 -3.58 13.98
N ASN A 105 18.67 -2.33 13.66
CA ASN A 105 18.23 -1.14 14.40
C ASN A 105 17.88 0.00 13.44
N PRO A 106 16.70 -0.04 12.79
CA PRO A 106 16.33 0.97 11.79
C PRO A 106 16.08 2.37 12.38
N GLY A 107 16.09 2.51 13.71
CA GLY A 107 15.75 3.75 14.38
C GLY A 107 14.28 4.12 14.26
N ARG A 108 13.93 5.33 14.72
CA ARG A 108 12.59 5.90 14.53
C ARG A 108 12.57 6.68 13.20
N VAL A 109 11.91 6.13 12.21
CA VAL A 109 11.74 6.77 10.90
C VAL A 109 10.27 7.12 10.70
N GLN A 110 10.00 8.32 10.20
CA GLN A 110 8.64 8.74 9.87
C GLN A 110 8.26 8.18 8.50
N LEU A 111 7.06 7.61 8.37
CA LEU A 111 6.52 7.11 7.10
C LEU A 111 6.48 8.18 6.01
N SER A 112 6.29 9.45 6.42
CA SER A 112 6.31 10.61 5.51
C SER A 112 7.65 10.86 4.80
N ARG A 113 8.71 10.12 5.11
CA ARG A 113 9.98 10.14 4.37
C ARG A 113 9.97 9.21 3.14
N SER A 114 9.03 8.29 3.07
CA SER A 114 8.85 7.46 1.88
C SER A 114 8.02 8.21 0.84
N ILE A 115 8.55 8.31 -0.38
CA ILE A 115 7.84 8.90 -1.52
C ILE A 115 6.64 8.04 -1.87
N ARG A 116 6.79 6.71 -1.88
CA ARG A 116 5.71 5.76 -2.17
C ARG A 116 4.55 5.90 -1.19
N TYR A 117 4.84 6.05 0.10
CA TYR A 117 3.81 6.25 1.11
C TYR A 117 3.05 7.57 0.91
N LEU A 118 3.76 8.66 0.60
CA LEU A 118 3.13 9.96 0.33
C LEU A 118 2.28 9.94 -0.94
N GLU A 119 2.76 9.29 -1.99
CA GLU A 119 1.99 9.10 -3.24
C GLU A 119 0.73 8.27 -2.98
N GLY A 120 0.82 7.22 -2.19
CA GLY A 120 -0.33 6.43 -1.76
C GLY A 120 -1.38 7.25 -1.02
N LEU A 121 -0.96 8.05 -0.03
CA LEU A 121 -1.85 8.97 0.69
C LEU A 121 -2.53 9.98 -0.25
N ARG A 122 -1.76 10.56 -1.16
CA ARG A 122 -2.29 11.49 -2.16
C ARG A 122 -3.32 10.83 -3.06
N SER A 123 -3.03 9.64 -3.57
CA SER A 123 -3.96 8.88 -4.42
C SER A 123 -5.27 8.56 -3.69
N ARG A 124 -5.22 8.20 -2.41
CA ARG A 124 -6.42 8.00 -1.57
C ARG A 124 -7.24 9.29 -1.43
N MET A 125 -6.59 10.41 -1.19
CA MET A 125 -7.27 11.71 -1.07
C MET A 125 -7.92 12.13 -2.40
N GLU A 126 -7.20 12.01 -3.51
CA GLU A 126 -7.70 12.33 -4.85
C GLU A 126 -8.87 11.41 -5.23
N PHE A 127 -8.77 10.11 -4.93
CA PHE A 127 -9.85 9.17 -5.17
C PHE A 127 -11.08 9.47 -4.32
N SER A 128 -10.92 9.77 -3.04
CA SER A 128 -12.02 10.13 -2.15
C SER A 128 -12.76 11.37 -2.67
N ALA A 129 -12.02 12.39 -3.09
CA ALA A 129 -12.58 13.61 -3.68
C ALA A 129 -13.30 13.32 -5.01
N PHE A 130 -12.72 12.47 -5.87
CA PHE A 130 -13.35 12.05 -7.13
C PHE A 130 -14.64 11.25 -6.87
N ARG A 131 -14.60 10.28 -5.97
CA ARG A 131 -15.75 9.45 -5.59
C ARG A 131 -16.91 10.30 -5.11
N SER A 132 -16.66 11.22 -4.18
CA SER A 132 -17.68 12.11 -3.66
C SER A 132 -18.26 12.98 -4.78
N TRP A 133 -17.41 13.57 -5.61
CA TRP A 133 -17.89 14.34 -6.76
C TRP A 133 -18.71 13.48 -7.74
N ALA A 134 -18.26 12.28 -8.07
CA ALA A 134 -18.90 11.44 -9.09
C ALA A 134 -20.25 10.83 -8.62
N LEU A 135 -20.41 10.56 -7.33
CA LEU A 135 -21.59 9.88 -6.80
C LEU A 135 -22.57 10.83 -6.09
N ASP A 136 -22.09 11.93 -5.52
CA ASP A 136 -22.89 12.78 -4.66
C ASP A 136 -23.24 14.14 -5.33
N SER A 137 -22.52 14.54 -6.42
CA SER A 137 -22.79 15.81 -7.10
C SER A 137 -24.05 15.77 -7.96
N CYS A 138 -24.77 16.87 -8.02
CA CYS A 138 -25.90 17.01 -8.95
C CYS A 138 -25.40 17.22 -10.39
N ALA A 139 -26.28 16.97 -11.37
CA ALA A 139 -25.94 17.05 -12.79
C ALA A 139 -25.41 18.45 -13.21
N SER A 140 -25.92 19.52 -12.62
CA SER A 140 -25.47 20.90 -12.89
C SER A 140 -24.01 21.12 -12.46
N ASP A 141 -23.61 20.60 -11.30
CA ASP A 141 -22.25 20.74 -10.78
C ASP A 141 -21.24 19.91 -11.59
N MET A 142 -21.66 18.71 -12.01
CA MET A 142 -20.88 17.89 -12.91
C MET A 142 -20.61 18.59 -14.24
N LEU A 143 -21.65 19.14 -14.86
CA LEU A 143 -21.53 19.87 -16.14
C LEU A 143 -20.66 21.11 -16.00
N ALA A 144 -20.79 21.88 -14.92
CA ALA A 144 -19.94 23.05 -14.67
C ALA A 144 -18.45 22.69 -14.55
N LYS A 145 -18.14 21.54 -14.03
CA LYS A 145 -16.76 21.07 -13.89
C LYS A 145 -16.17 20.51 -15.20
N VAL A 146 -16.99 19.81 -15.97
CA VAL A 146 -16.59 19.22 -17.27
C VAL A 146 -16.44 20.28 -18.36
N ASN A 147 -17.26 21.34 -18.33
CA ASN A 147 -17.23 22.43 -19.33
C ASN A 147 -16.08 23.45 -19.11
N ARG A 148 -15.25 23.28 -18.10
CA ARG A 148 -14.07 24.15 -17.94
C ARG A 148 -13.01 23.78 -18.98
N PRO A 149 -12.54 24.76 -19.78
CA PRO A 149 -11.45 24.49 -20.71
C PRO A 149 -10.20 24.08 -19.94
N ILE A 150 -9.55 23.01 -20.37
CA ILE A 150 -8.23 22.63 -19.88
C ILE A 150 -7.24 23.62 -20.46
N VAL A 151 -6.85 24.62 -19.68
CA VAL A 151 -5.80 25.56 -20.07
C VAL A 151 -4.47 24.96 -19.60
N PRO A 152 -3.54 24.62 -20.51
CA PRO A 152 -2.20 24.21 -20.11
C PRO A 152 -1.58 25.34 -19.25
N ARG A 153 -1.06 25.01 -18.10
CA ARG A 153 -0.26 25.94 -17.31
C ARG A 153 1.08 26.11 -18.06
N ALA A 154 1.36 27.35 -18.50
CA ALA A 154 2.65 27.74 -19.03
C ALA A 154 3.75 27.61 -17.96
#